data_cbfb0f77d7d7fad51828392bc1fae441
#
_entry.id   cbfb0f77d7d7fad51828392bc1fae441
#
_cell.length_a   1.000
_cell.length_b   1.000
_cell.length_c   1.000
_cell.angle_alpha   90.00
_cell.angle_beta   90.00
_cell.angle_gamma   90.00
#
_symmetry.space_group_name_H-M   'P 1'
#
loop_
_entity.id
_entity.type
_entity.pdbx_description
1 polymer ?
#
loop_
_entity_poly.entity_id
_entity_poly.type
_entity_poly.pdbx_seq_one_letter_code
_entity_poly.pdbx_strand_id
1 'polypeptide(L)'
;LNSGFKDCESFVDDWCEKYEITDLLILIRNDLYFILHIIEDEATVYTVFEVLNSRGLAVDWLDKCKSMLMGIAFEQSNNNRIMLEDKLHWLREYWTRIYEEIGVLNIDGKDIVTFTATLYNPHQNSKIMKIDAAMEYLKSVCIEDVENVLEVSKWLYDVTHQLKLIEQNNKKKAVNKVIQARFLQVAIKLSSHISPAEEDELLKIWELTTFRVFGLYRKDSRHLVGEYVRSGHFIMGFDTTPNQYANARFVKTKEKLNSTPTSIEGYR
;
A
#
# COMPACT_ATOMS: atom_id res chain seq x y z
N LEU A 1 17.85 -0.19 10.66
CA LEU A 1 19.15 -0.46 11.32
C LEU A 1 19.46 0.58 12.41
N ASN A 2 19.40 1.89 12.11
CA ASN A 2 19.70 2.93 13.10
C ASN A 2 18.72 2.99 14.28
N SER A 3 17.45 2.67 14.09
CA SER A 3 16.45 2.60 15.17
C SER A 3 16.74 1.43 16.10
N GLY A 4 16.91 0.22 15.54
CA GLY A 4 17.18 -0.97 16.35
C GLY A 4 18.50 -0.88 17.12
N PHE A 5 19.52 -0.22 16.56
CA PHE A 5 20.78 0.01 17.29
C PHE A 5 20.56 0.93 18.49
N LYS A 6 19.79 2.02 18.33
CA LYS A 6 19.46 2.93 19.43
C LYS A 6 18.61 2.25 20.51
N ASP A 7 17.69 1.38 20.11
CA ASP A 7 16.87 0.60 21.04
C ASP A 7 17.75 -0.35 21.88
N CYS A 8 18.74 -1.00 21.23
CA CYS A 8 19.72 -1.83 21.92
C CYS A 8 20.62 -1.00 22.85
N GLU A 9 21.10 0.15 22.40
CA GLU A 9 21.92 1.07 23.22
C GLU A 9 21.15 1.53 24.46
N SER A 10 19.91 2.00 24.28
CA SER A 10 19.04 2.39 25.40
C SER A 10 18.79 1.23 26.38
N PHE A 11 18.57 0.01 25.85
CA PHE A 11 18.39 -1.16 26.72
C PHE A 11 19.62 -1.47 27.55
N VAL A 12 20.82 -1.38 26.94
CA VAL A 12 22.08 -1.62 27.65
C VAL A 12 22.30 -0.56 28.71
N ASP A 13 22.03 0.71 28.42
CA ASP A 13 22.14 1.81 29.38
C ASP A 13 21.19 1.61 30.58
N ASP A 14 19.91 1.30 30.31
CA ASP A 14 18.91 1.00 31.34
C ASP A 14 19.29 -0.23 32.20
N TRP A 15 19.91 -1.25 31.56
CA TRP A 15 20.43 -2.42 32.27
C TRP A 15 21.57 -2.03 33.21
N CYS A 16 22.54 -1.25 32.74
CA CYS A 16 23.71 -0.84 33.53
C CYS A 16 23.39 0.07 34.71
N GLU A 17 22.20 0.68 34.77
CA GLU A 17 21.72 1.40 35.94
C GLU A 17 21.44 0.48 37.15
N LYS A 18 21.15 -0.82 36.90
CA LYS A 18 20.70 -1.76 37.95
C LYS A 18 21.60 -2.98 38.12
N TYR A 19 22.32 -3.34 37.08
CA TYR A 19 23.10 -4.57 37.01
C TYR A 19 24.45 -4.33 36.34
N GLU A 20 25.41 -5.23 36.61
CA GLU A 20 26.70 -5.20 35.91
C GLU A 20 26.58 -5.63 34.47
N ILE A 21 27.32 -5.02 33.56
CA ILE A 21 27.36 -5.40 32.14
C ILE A 21 27.80 -6.85 31.92
N THR A 22 28.63 -7.37 32.83
CA THR A 22 29.10 -8.76 32.85
C THR A 22 27.95 -9.74 33.02
N ASP A 23 26.93 -9.40 33.83
CA ASP A 23 25.76 -10.27 34.03
C ASP A 23 24.92 -10.35 32.74
N LEU A 24 24.76 -9.26 32.02
CA LEU A 24 24.10 -9.25 30.72
C LEU A 24 24.87 -10.14 29.72
N LEU A 25 26.18 -10.05 29.67
CA LEU A 25 27.01 -10.89 28.78
C LEU A 25 26.90 -12.38 29.13
N ILE A 26 26.87 -12.72 30.41
CA ILE A 26 26.70 -14.10 30.89
C ILE A 26 25.32 -14.63 30.47
N LEU A 27 24.26 -13.83 30.66
CA LEU A 27 22.89 -14.17 30.29
C LEU A 27 22.76 -14.38 28.77
N ILE A 28 23.29 -13.46 27.97
CA ILE A 28 23.27 -13.58 26.49
C ILE A 28 24.01 -14.84 26.05
N ARG A 29 25.14 -15.15 26.66
CA ARG A 29 25.99 -16.26 26.26
C ARG A 29 25.47 -17.63 26.69
N ASN A 30 24.86 -17.71 27.88
CA ASN A 30 24.54 -19.00 28.49
C ASN A 30 23.05 -19.32 28.48
N ASP A 31 22.17 -18.30 28.49
CA ASP A 31 20.73 -18.49 28.67
C ASP A 31 19.90 -18.14 27.43
N LEU A 32 20.52 -17.48 26.40
CA LEU A 32 19.86 -17.29 25.12
C LEU A 32 20.17 -18.42 24.16
N TYR A 33 19.10 -19.02 23.63
CA TYR A 33 19.16 -20.07 22.63
C TYR A 33 18.49 -19.63 21.35
N PHE A 34 19.10 -19.97 20.22
CA PHE A 34 18.54 -19.71 18.89
C PHE A 34 18.15 -21.04 18.24
N ILE A 35 16.98 -21.07 17.62
CA ILE A 35 16.57 -22.19 16.78
C ILE A 35 16.92 -21.81 15.35
N LEU A 36 17.87 -22.52 14.74
CA LEU A 36 18.23 -22.36 13.34
C LEU A 36 17.51 -23.40 12.50
N HIS A 37 16.60 -22.96 11.63
CA HIS A 37 16.00 -23.80 10.61
C HIS A 37 16.61 -23.47 9.25
N ILE A 38 17.21 -24.47 8.63
CA ILE A 38 17.70 -24.35 7.24
C ILE A 38 16.63 -24.97 6.36
N ILE A 39 16.05 -24.16 5.46
CA ILE A 39 15.01 -24.59 4.54
C ILE A 39 15.59 -24.43 3.13
N GLU A 40 15.72 -25.55 2.41
CA GLU A 40 16.30 -25.58 1.07
C GLU A 40 15.27 -25.27 -0.01
N ASP A 41 13.99 -25.53 0.26
CA ASP A 41 12.89 -25.26 -0.66
C ASP A 41 12.35 -23.83 -0.48
N GLU A 42 12.53 -23.00 -1.48
CA GLU A 42 12.13 -21.57 -1.45
C GLU A 42 10.62 -21.37 -1.28
N ALA A 43 9.76 -22.26 -1.81
CA ALA A 43 8.31 -22.16 -1.60
C ALA A 43 7.94 -22.41 -0.13
N THR A 44 8.61 -23.38 0.51
CA THR A 44 8.42 -23.71 1.93
C THR A 44 8.86 -22.56 2.84
N VAL A 45 9.88 -21.77 2.48
CA VAL A 45 10.33 -20.60 3.25
C VAL A 45 9.17 -19.63 3.52
N TYR A 46 8.36 -19.32 2.52
CA TYR A 46 7.25 -18.38 2.66
C TYR A 46 6.13 -18.93 3.54
N THR A 47 5.81 -20.22 3.41
CA THR A 47 4.81 -20.88 4.26
C THR A 47 5.27 -20.91 5.73
N VAL A 48 6.54 -21.23 5.98
CA VAL A 48 7.11 -21.24 7.33
C VAL A 48 7.14 -19.84 7.92
N PHE A 49 7.49 -18.84 7.12
CA PHE A 49 7.45 -17.43 7.54
C PHE A 49 6.04 -17.02 8.00
N GLU A 50 4.99 -17.35 7.25
CA GLU A 50 3.60 -17.06 7.62
C GLU A 50 3.20 -17.76 8.93
N VAL A 51 3.54 -19.06 9.06
CA VAL A 51 3.19 -19.87 10.25
C VAL A 51 3.92 -19.37 11.50
N LEU A 52 5.22 -19.11 11.42
CA LEU A 52 6.00 -18.63 12.56
C LEU A 52 5.55 -17.24 13.02
N ASN A 53 5.27 -16.36 12.07
CA ASN A 53 4.84 -14.99 12.37
C ASN A 53 3.37 -14.90 12.82
N SER A 54 2.53 -15.92 12.56
CA SER A 54 1.15 -15.95 13.06
C SER A 54 1.06 -16.06 14.59
N ARG A 55 2.14 -16.47 15.26
CA ARG A 55 2.22 -16.70 16.72
C ARG A 55 3.03 -15.63 17.47
N GLY A 56 3.63 -14.67 16.75
CA GLY A 56 4.51 -13.64 17.30
C GLY A 56 3.93 -12.22 17.23
N LEU A 57 4.83 -11.22 17.11
CA LEU A 57 4.46 -9.83 16.83
C LEU A 57 3.70 -9.77 15.50
N ALA A 58 2.69 -8.91 15.43
CA ALA A 58 1.91 -8.73 14.20
C ALA A 58 2.84 -8.29 13.06
N VAL A 59 3.00 -9.17 12.07
CA VAL A 59 3.75 -8.87 10.85
C VAL A 59 2.99 -7.82 10.05
N ASP A 60 3.73 -6.86 9.48
CA ASP A 60 3.15 -5.86 8.59
C ASP A 60 2.41 -6.51 7.42
N TRP A 61 1.30 -5.92 7.01
CA TRP A 61 0.48 -6.45 5.93
C TRP A 61 1.20 -6.49 4.59
N LEU A 62 2.15 -5.60 4.39
CA LEU A 62 2.98 -5.58 3.19
C LEU A 62 3.95 -6.77 3.16
N ASP A 63 4.53 -7.13 4.31
CA ASP A 63 5.39 -8.31 4.42
C ASP A 63 4.61 -9.61 4.17
N LYS A 64 3.37 -9.69 4.69
CA LYS A 64 2.46 -10.81 4.39
C LYS A 64 2.13 -10.88 2.90
N CYS A 65 1.86 -9.73 2.28
CA CYS A 65 1.57 -9.64 0.84
C CYS A 65 2.78 -10.11 0.02
N LYS A 66 3.99 -9.64 0.36
CA LYS A 66 5.23 -10.09 -0.27
C LYS A 66 5.40 -11.60 -0.17
N SER A 67 5.25 -12.14 1.03
CA SER A 67 5.40 -13.58 1.29
C SER A 67 4.44 -14.40 0.43
N MET A 68 3.17 -13.99 0.40
CA MET A 68 2.13 -14.61 -0.43
C MET A 68 2.49 -14.58 -1.93
N LEU A 69 2.86 -13.41 -2.47
CA LEU A 69 3.18 -13.26 -3.89
C LEU A 69 4.43 -14.04 -4.29
N MET A 70 5.45 -14.02 -3.45
CA MET A 70 6.67 -14.81 -3.67
C MET A 70 6.38 -16.31 -3.61
N GLY A 71 5.57 -16.77 -2.64
CA GLY A 71 5.15 -18.18 -2.55
C GLY A 71 4.45 -18.64 -3.83
N ILE A 72 3.47 -17.88 -4.33
CA ILE A 72 2.76 -18.18 -5.59
C ILE A 72 3.74 -18.24 -6.78
N ALA A 73 4.66 -17.26 -6.87
CA ALA A 73 5.64 -17.24 -7.95
C ALA A 73 6.52 -18.50 -7.96
N PHE A 74 6.95 -18.96 -6.80
CA PHE A 74 7.78 -20.17 -6.70
C PHE A 74 6.99 -21.46 -6.92
N GLU A 75 5.78 -21.59 -6.39
CA GLU A 75 4.93 -22.78 -6.59
C GLU A 75 4.60 -23.02 -8.07
N GLN A 76 4.30 -21.96 -8.81
CA GLN A 76 3.94 -22.06 -10.23
C GLN A 76 5.15 -22.20 -11.15
N SER A 77 6.34 -21.88 -10.68
CA SER A 77 7.57 -21.87 -11.48
C SER A 77 8.21 -23.24 -11.67
N ASN A 78 7.77 -24.25 -10.95
CA ASN A 78 8.32 -25.61 -11.04
C ASN A 78 8.32 -26.21 -12.46
N ASN A 79 7.59 -25.59 -13.41
CA ASN A 79 7.46 -26.08 -14.78
C ASN A 79 8.35 -25.36 -15.82
N ASN A 80 9.00 -24.22 -15.49
CA ASN A 80 9.78 -23.48 -16.50
C ASN A 80 10.85 -22.54 -15.88
N ARG A 81 12.00 -23.09 -15.49
CA ARG A 81 13.06 -22.39 -14.76
C ARG A 81 13.66 -21.15 -15.44
N ILE A 82 13.78 -21.13 -16.76
CA ILE A 82 14.48 -20.05 -17.48
C ILE A 82 13.68 -18.75 -17.51
N MET A 83 12.37 -18.83 -17.76
CA MET A 83 11.49 -17.63 -17.70
C MET A 83 11.30 -17.12 -16.27
N LEU A 84 11.54 -17.95 -15.28
CA LEU A 84 11.40 -17.62 -13.89
C LEU A 84 12.50 -16.67 -13.37
N GLU A 85 13.75 -16.87 -13.78
CA GLU A 85 14.90 -16.08 -13.28
C GLU A 85 14.73 -14.59 -13.62
N ASP A 86 14.30 -14.27 -14.83
CA ASP A 86 14.03 -12.88 -15.24
C ASP A 86 12.87 -12.28 -14.45
N LYS A 87 11.79 -13.04 -14.24
CA LYS A 87 10.63 -12.56 -13.47
C LYS A 87 10.97 -12.37 -11.99
N LEU A 88 11.73 -13.29 -11.41
CA LEU A 88 12.20 -13.16 -10.02
C LEU A 88 13.13 -11.98 -9.84
N HIS A 89 13.96 -11.65 -10.86
CA HIS A 89 14.79 -10.46 -10.84
C HIS A 89 13.91 -9.19 -10.72
N TRP A 90 12.92 -9.02 -11.61
CA TRP A 90 12.01 -7.87 -11.58
C TRP A 90 11.17 -7.83 -10.29
N LEU A 91 10.74 -8.99 -9.79
CA LEU A 91 10.00 -9.08 -8.55
C LEU A 91 10.84 -8.57 -7.37
N ARG A 92 12.11 -9.02 -7.27
CA ARG A 92 13.06 -8.56 -6.24
C ARG A 92 13.31 -7.06 -6.36
N GLU A 93 13.45 -6.55 -7.58
CA GLU A 93 13.66 -5.13 -7.85
C GLU A 93 12.48 -4.27 -7.36
N TYR A 94 11.24 -4.63 -7.69
CA TYR A 94 10.05 -3.91 -7.19
C TYR A 94 9.99 -3.93 -5.66
N TRP A 95 10.20 -5.07 -5.03
CA TRP A 95 10.16 -5.17 -3.58
C TRP A 95 11.28 -4.39 -2.90
N THR A 96 12.49 -4.39 -3.46
CA THR A 96 13.61 -3.57 -2.97
C THR A 96 13.22 -2.09 -3.00
N ARG A 97 12.71 -1.62 -4.13
CA ARG A 97 12.26 -0.23 -4.30
C ARG A 97 11.10 0.13 -3.35
N ILE A 98 10.13 -0.75 -3.16
CA ILE A 98 9.02 -0.53 -2.21
C ILE A 98 9.59 -0.26 -0.81
N TYR A 99 10.50 -1.10 -0.32
CA TYR A 99 11.08 -0.91 1.02
C TYR A 99 12.00 0.31 1.12
N GLU A 100 12.74 0.64 0.08
CA GLU A 100 13.53 1.87 0.00
C GLU A 100 12.62 3.12 0.07
N GLU A 101 11.50 3.09 -0.61
CA GLU A 101 10.53 4.19 -0.62
C GLU A 101 9.83 4.38 0.73
N ILE A 102 9.52 3.30 1.44
CA ILE A 102 8.89 3.32 2.77
C ILE A 102 9.89 3.74 3.86
N GLY A 103 11.16 3.33 3.73
CA GLY A 103 12.17 3.23 4.80
C GLY A 103 12.38 4.42 5.73
N VAL A 104 11.93 5.62 5.37
CA VAL A 104 12.07 6.85 6.18
C VAL A 104 10.71 7.51 6.47
N LEU A 105 9.65 7.04 5.80
CA LEU A 105 8.32 7.66 5.85
C LEU A 105 7.35 6.76 6.60
N ASN A 106 6.45 7.37 7.35
CA ASN A 106 5.38 6.65 8.05
C ASN A 106 4.24 6.31 7.09
N ILE A 107 4.52 5.43 6.11
CA ILE A 107 3.53 4.90 5.18
C ILE A 107 3.06 3.56 5.71
N ASP A 108 1.74 3.40 5.90
CA ASP A 108 1.14 2.18 6.38
C ASP A 108 1.08 1.13 5.24
N GLY A 109 1.72 0.00 5.43
CA GLY A 109 1.70 -1.12 4.47
C GLY A 109 0.28 -1.61 4.16
N LYS A 110 -0.63 -1.48 5.12
CA LYS A 110 -2.06 -1.77 4.90
C LYS A 110 -2.69 -0.85 3.84
N ASP A 111 -2.36 0.44 3.85
CA ASP A 111 -2.88 1.38 2.85
C ASP A 111 -2.37 1.02 1.45
N ILE A 112 -1.10 0.62 1.32
CA ILE A 112 -0.51 0.19 0.06
C ILE A 112 -1.30 -1.00 -0.50
N VAL A 113 -1.48 -2.06 0.28
CA VAL A 113 -2.17 -3.28 -0.15
C VAL A 113 -3.64 -3.02 -0.49
N THR A 114 -4.36 -2.27 0.36
CA THR A 114 -5.79 -2.01 0.16
C THR A 114 -6.05 -1.09 -1.03
N PHE A 115 -5.19 -0.09 -1.28
CA PHE A 115 -5.30 0.79 -2.44
C PHE A 115 -5.01 0.03 -3.72
N THR A 116 -3.93 -0.75 -3.73
CA THR A 116 -3.59 -1.59 -4.88
C THR A 116 -4.73 -2.53 -5.24
N ALA A 117 -5.22 -3.31 -4.28
CA ALA A 117 -6.31 -4.24 -4.53
C ALA A 117 -7.60 -3.54 -4.98
N THR A 118 -7.93 -2.38 -4.40
CA THR A 118 -9.11 -1.63 -4.79
C THR A 118 -8.97 -1.04 -6.18
N LEU A 119 -7.80 -0.50 -6.54
CA LEU A 119 -7.54 0.06 -7.88
C LEU A 119 -7.42 -1.04 -8.94
N TYR A 120 -6.90 -2.19 -8.59
CA TYR A 120 -6.76 -3.33 -9.50
C TYR A 120 -8.10 -4.05 -9.78
N ASN A 121 -9.06 -3.96 -8.85
CA ASN A 121 -10.36 -4.62 -8.98
C ASN A 121 -11.41 -3.72 -9.65
N PRO A 122 -11.78 -3.96 -10.93
CA PRO A 122 -12.72 -3.11 -11.66
C PRO A 122 -14.14 -3.12 -11.08
N HIS A 123 -14.49 -4.10 -10.26
CA HIS A 123 -15.81 -4.23 -9.67
C HIS A 123 -15.94 -3.59 -8.27
N GLN A 124 -14.82 -3.22 -7.65
CA GLN A 124 -14.80 -2.66 -6.29
C GLN A 124 -14.90 -1.13 -6.31
N ASN A 125 -16.06 -0.59 -6.63
CA ASN A 125 -16.24 0.85 -6.90
C ASN A 125 -16.99 1.65 -5.81
N SER A 126 -17.28 1.07 -4.65
CA SER A 126 -18.09 1.76 -3.62
C SER A 126 -17.36 2.05 -2.31
N LYS A 127 -16.29 1.34 -2.04
CA LYS A 127 -15.49 1.47 -0.81
C LYS A 127 -14.08 0.90 -1.04
N ILE A 128 -13.12 1.40 -0.29
CA ILE A 128 -11.79 0.77 -0.22
C ILE A 128 -11.94 -0.62 0.39
N MET A 129 -11.28 -1.60 -0.21
CA MET A 129 -11.33 -2.99 0.28
C MET A 129 -10.79 -3.09 1.71
N LYS A 130 -11.40 -3.96 2.51
CA LYS A 130 -10.81 -4.35 3.79
C LYS A 130 -9.57 -5.17 3.53
N ILE A 131 -8.61 -5.12 4.44
CA ILE A 131 -7.29 -5.73 4.23
C ILE A 131 -7.35 -7.23 3.95
N ASP A 132 -8.18 -7.99 4.68
CA ASP A 132 -8.32 -9.42 4.46
C ASP A 132 -8.90 -9.72 3.06
N ALA A 133 -9.95 -8.99 2.66
CA ALA A 133 -10.54 -9.12 1.32
C ALA A 133 -9.57 -8.67 0.21
N ALA A 134 -8.72 -7.66 0.48
CA ALA A 134 -7.69 -7.22 -0.44
C ALA A 134 -6.64 -8.30 -0.67
N MET A 135 -6.18 -8.94 0.40
CA MET A 135 -5.23 -10.06 0.33
C MET A 135 -5.80 -11.26 -0.42
N GLU A 136 -7.04 -11.66 -0.11
CA GLU A 136 -7.72 -12.75 -0.83
C GLU A 136 -7.89 -12.45 -2.31
N TYR A 137 -8.29 -11.23 -2.66
CA TYR A 137 -8.45 -10.82 -4.04
C TYR A 137 -7.12 -10.86 -4.82
N LEU A 138 -6.06 -10.24 -4.28
CA LEU A 138 -4.74 -10.27 -4.91
C LEU A 138 -4.21 -11.69 -5.06
N LYS A 139 -4.44 -12.54 -4.03
CA LYS A 139 -4.09 -13.97 -4.09
C LYS A 139 -4.82 -14.67 -5.24
N SER A 140 -6.14 -14.50 -5.35
CA SER A 140 -6.95 -15.17 -6.39
C SER A 140 -6.47 -14.79 -7.79
N VAL A 141 -6.24 -13.50 -8.04
CA VAL A 141 -5.74 -13.00 -9.34
C VAL A 141 -4.37 -13.57 -9.69
N CYS A 142 -3.47 -13.66 -8.70
CA CYS A 142 -2.11 -14.16 -8.93
C CYS A 142 -2.03 -15.68 -9.11
N ILE A 143 -2.97 -16.44 -8.51
CA ILE A 143 -3.04 -17.90 -8.71
C ILE A 143 -3.52 -18.23 -10.13
N GLU A 144 -4.38 -17.42 -10.73
CA GLU A 144 -4.88 -17.63 -12.11
C GLU A 144 -3.77 -17.50 -13.14
N ASP A 145 -2.85 -16.54 -12.97
CA ASP A 145 -1.72 -16.33 -13.87
C ASP A 145 -0.51 -15.73 -13.11
N VAL A 146 0.64 -16.38 -13.26
CA VAL A 146 1.94 -15.92 -12.69
C VAL A 146 2.35 -14.52 -13.21
N GLU A 147 1.97 -14.16 -14.43
CA GLU A 147 2.24 -12.81 -14.95
C GLU A 147 1.60 -11.74 -14.06
N ASN A 148 0.45 -12.05 -13.48
CA ASN A 148 -0.23 -11.14 -12.55
C ASN A 148 0.58 -10.87 -11.27
N VAL A 149 1.46 -11.79 -10.85
CA VAL A 149 2.34 -11.55 -9.68
C VAL A 149 3.27 -10.37 -9.94
N LEU A 150 3.84 -10.30 -11.14
CA LEU A 150 4.73 -9.21 -11.52
C LEU A 150 3.95 -7.90 -11.69
N GLU A 151 2.79 -7.98 -12.33
CA GLU A 151 1.91 -6.82 -12.52
C GLU A 151 1.42 -6.25 -11.19
N VAL A 152 0.93 -7.10 -10.28
CA VAL A 152 0.51 -6.69 -8.93
C VAL A 152 1.66 -6.08 -8.14
N SER A 153 2.87 -6.66 -8.24
CA SER A 153 4.06 -6.11 -7.57
C SER A 153 4.44 -4.73 -8.13
N LYS A 154 4.30 -4.53 -9.43
CA LYS A 154 4.45 -3.22 -10.05
C LYS A 154 3.41 -2.23 -9.54
N TRP A 155 2.15 -2.62 -9.45
CA TRP A 155 1.08 -1.79 -8.89
C TRP A 155 1.33 -1.41 -7.43
N LEU A 156 1.80 -2.36 -6.61
CA LEU A 156 2.22 -2.08 -5.21
C LEU A 156 3.33 -1.02 -5.16
N TYR A 157 4.32 -1.13 -6.05
CA TYR A 157 5.38 -0.13 -6.17
C TYR A 157 4.83 1.23 -6.60
N ASP A 158 4.02 1.29 -7.66
CA ASP A 158 3.47 2.53 -8.20
C ASP A 158 2.60 3.26 -7.14
N VAL A 159 1.78 2.52 -6.39
CA VAL A 159 0.99 3.05 -5.27
C VAL A 159 1.90 3.56 -4.14
N THR A 160 2.92 2.80 -3.77
CA THR A 160 3.91 3.20 -2.74
C THR A 160 4.60 4.49 -3.13
N HIS A 161 5.05 4.59 -4.36
CA HIS A 161 5.69 5.79 -4.88
C HIS A 161 4.79 7.03 -4.78
N GLN A 162 3.52 6.90 -5.16
CA GLN A 162 2.58 8.02 -5.04
C GLN A 162 2.31 8.39 -3.57
N LEU A 163 2.17 7.43 -2.67
CA LEU A 163 2.01 7.68 -1.24
C LEU A 163 3.24 8.39 -0.66
N LYS A 164 4.46 8.03 -1.07
CA LYS A 164 5.69 8.74 -0.70
C LYS A 164 5.64 10.21 -1.12
N LEU A 165 5.30 10.48 -2.39
CA LEU A 165 5.21 11.85 -2.89
C LEU A 165 4.16 12.70 -2.15
N ILE A 166 3.08 12.08 -1.67
CA ILE A 166 2.07 12.70 -0.82
C ILE A 166 2.68 13.04 0.55
N GLU A 167 3.33 12.09 1.20
CA GLU A 167 3.90 12.26 2.53
C GLU A 167 5.04 13.30 2.55
N GLN A 168 5.80 13.41 1.48
CA GLN A 168 6.84 14.43 1.33
C GLN A 168 6.30 15.84 1.07
N ASN A 169 5.04 15.99 0.66
CA ASN A 169 4.42 17.28 0.39
C ASN A 169 3.58 17.76 1.57
N ASN A 170 4.11 18.68 2.37
CA ASN A 170 3.45 19.19 3.58
C ASN A 170 2.04 19.75 3.33
N LYS A 171 1.78 20.40 2.18
CA LYS A 171 0.44 20.91 1.84
C LYS A 171 -0.54 19.78 1.58
N LYS A 172 -0.15 18.81 0.78
CA LYS A 172 -0.96 17.63 0.46
C LYS A 172 -1.18 16.78 1.71
N LYS A 173 -0.17 16.56 2.51
CA LYS A 173 -0.26 15.83 3.78
C LYS A 173 -1.26 16.46 4.75
N ALA A 174 -1.30 17.79 4.85
CA ALA A 174 -2.23 18.51 5.73
C ALA A 174 -3.71 18.29 5.34
N VAL A 175 -4.02 18.20 4.05
CA VAL A 175 -5.38 17.97 3.52
C VAL A 175 -5.74 16.47 3.57
N ASN A 176 -4.77 15.60 3.55
CA ASN A 176 -4.86 14.18 3.25
C ASN A 176 -5.05 13.27 4.47
N LYS A 177 -5.68 13.76 5.53
CA LYS A 177 -5.94 12.99 6.76
C LYS A 177 -6.95 11.86 6.58
N VAL A 178 -7.67 11.85 5.47
CA VAL A 178 -8.78 10.93 5.21
C VAL A 178 -8.37 9.94 4.13
N ILE A 179 -8.52 8.64 4.43
CA ILE A 179 -8.02 7.55 3.58
C ILE A 179 -8.59 7.59 2.14
N GLN A 180 -9.89 7.89 1.97
CA GLN A 180 -10.48 7.98 0.63
C GLN A 180 -9.96 9.18 -0.17
N ALA A 181 -9.55 10.26 0.49
CA ALA A 181 -8.94 11.40 -0.19
C ALA A 181 -7.55 11.03 -0.72
N ARG A 182 -6.75 10.31 0.07
CA ARG A 182 -5.46 9.74 -0.39
C ARG A 182 -5.66 8.77 -1.55
N PHE A 183 -6.63 7.88 -1.43
CA PHE A 183 -6.97 6.94 -2.50
C PHE A 183 -7.27 7.63 -3.83
N LEU A 184 -8.15 8.64 -3.83
CA LEU A 184 -8.47 9.38 -5.06
C LEU A 184 -7.26 10.13 -5.63
N GLN A 185 -6.42 10.71 -4.76
CA GLN A 185 -5.20 11.36 -5.22
C GLN A 185 -4.25 10.37 -5.91
N VAL A 186 -4.06 9.18 -5.34
CA VAL A 186 -3.26 8.11 -5.94
C VAL A 186 -3.85 7.71 -7.29
N ALA A 187 -5.17 7.52 -7.38
CA ALA A 187 -5.85 7.19 -8.63
C ALA A 187 -5.66 8.26 -9.73
N ILE A 188 -5.77 9.55 -9.38
CA ILE A 188 -5.52 10.64 -10.32
C ILE A 188 -4.08 10.58 -10.85
N LYS A 189 -3.10 10.37 -9.97
CA LYS A 189 -1.68 10.31 -10.32
C LYS A 189 -1.28 9.08 -11.15
N LEU A 190 -1.98 7.97 -10.99
CA LEU A 190 -1.71 6.73 -11.73
C LEU A 190 -2.51 6.61 -13.03
N SER A 191 -3.45 7.51 -13.28
CA SER A 191 -4.28 7.44 -14.48
C SER A 191 -3.47 7.78 -15.74
N SER A 192 -3.48 6.86 -16.70
CA SER A 192 -2.95 7.07 -18.05
C SER A 192 -3.95 7.73 -19.01
N HIS A 193 -5.17 8.06 -18.55
CA HIS A 193 -6.27 8.54 -19.37
C HIS A 193 -6.42 10.07 -19.37
N ILE A 194 -5.56 10.77 -18.66
CA ILE A 194 -5.56 12.24 -18.55
C ILE A 194 -4.19 12.79 -18.90
N SER A 195 -4.17 14.01 -19.43
CA SER A 195 -2.92 14.72 -19.69
C SER A 195 -2.34 15.30 -18.40
N PRO A 196 -1.04 15.63 -18.34
CA PRO A 196 -0.44 16.27 -17.18
C PRO A 196 -1.11 17.58 -16.75
N ALA A 197 -1.64 18.36 -17.70
CA ALA A 197 -2.36 19.61 -17.41
C ALA A 197 -3.72 19.33 -16.74
N GLU A 198 -4.43 18.31 -17.19
CA GLU A 198 -5.70 17.85 -16.59
C GLU A 198 -5.47 17.25 -15.21
N GLU A 199 -4.37 16.50 -15.03
CA GLU A 199 -3.95 15.97 -13.72
C GLU A 199 -3.74 17.12 -12.72
N ASP A 200 -2.99 18.14 -13.09
CA ASP A 200 -2.73 19.30 -12.23
C ASP A 200 -4.01 20.05 -11.87
N GLU A 201 -4.94 20.19 -12.81
CA GLU A 201 -6.23 20.82 -12.57
C GLU A 201 -7.09 19.98 -11.61
N LEU A 202 -7.18 18.69 -11.82
CA LEU A 202 -7.90 17.77 -10.93
C LEU A 202 -7.33 17.77 -9.51
N LEU A 203 -6.02 17.77 -9.37
CA LEU A 203 -5.38 17.82 -8.05
C LEU A 203 -5.67 19.11 -7.31
N LYS A 204 -5.75 20.25 -8.00
CA LYS A 204 -6.19 21.54 -7.39
C LYS A 204 -7.63 21.47 -6.91
N ILE A 205 -8.53 20.95 -7.74
CA ILE A 205 -9.95 20.81 -7.39
C ILE A 205 -10.12 19.81 -6.25
N TRP A 206 -9.41 18.69 -6.30
CA TRP A 206 -9.37 17.67 -5.23
C TRP A 206 -8.92 18.27 -3.90
N GLU A 207 -7.84 19.06 -3.89
CA GLU A 207 -7.32 19.72 -2.70
C GLU A 207 -8.38 20.69 -2.11
N LEU A 208 -8.96 21.55 -2.92
CA LEU A 208 -9.99 22.50 -2.50
C LEU A 208 -11.23 21.79 -1.94
N THR A 209 -11.71 20.77 -2.64
CA THR A 209 -12.91 20.02 -2.23
C THR A 209 -12.65 19.26 -0.93
N THR A 210 -11.52 18.55 -0.83
CA THR A 210 -11.15 17.79 0.37
C THR A 210 -10.97 18.72 1.57
N PHE A 211 -10.29 19.85 1.40
CA PHE A 211 -10.12 20.83 2.46
C PHE A 211 -11.47 21.41 2.92
N ARG A 212 -12.36 21.76 2.00
CA ARG A 212 -13.71 22.24 2.36
C ARG A 212 -14.49 21.21 3.15
N VAL A 213 -14.56 19.97 2.64
CA VAL A 213 -15.37 18.90 3.26
C VAL A 213 -14.83 18.50 4.64
N PHE A 214 -13.56 18.20 4.72
CA PHE A 214 -12.98 17.60 5.94
C PHE A 214 -12.26 18.61 6.83
N GLY A 215 -11.71 19.67 6.27
CA GLY A 215 -11.04 20.73 7.01
C GLY A 215 -12.01 21.78 7.56
N LEU A 216 -12.81 22.40 6.68
CA LEU A 216 -13.72 23.49 7.09
C LEU A 216 -15.03 22.95 7.68
N TYR A 217 -15.70 22.02 7.00
CA TYR A 217 -17.00 21.49 7.47
C TYR A 217 -16.84 20.34 8.47
N ARG A 218 -15.62 19.88 8.74
CA ARG A 218 -15.30 18.85 9.72
C ARG A 218 -16.16 17.60 9.60
N LYS A 219 -16.46 17.18 8.36
CA LYS A 219 -17.24 15.96 8.13
C LYS A 219 -16.49 14.72 8.60
N ASP A 220 -17.26 13.73 9.04
CA ASP A 220 -16.73 12.42 9.42
C ASP A 220 -15.91 11.79 8.28
N SER A 221 -14.87 11.06 8.64
CA SER A 221 -13.96 10.40 7.69
C SER A 221 -14.67 9.38 6.78
N ARG A 222 -15.89 8.93 7.13
CA ARG A 222 -16.72 8.05 6.30
C ARG A 222 -17.55 8.79 5.27
N HIS A 223 -17.62 10.12 5.36
CA HIS A 223 -18.36 10.93 4.42
C HIS A 223 -17.75 10.85 3.02
N LEU A 224 -18.58 10.70 1.99
CA LEU A 224 -18.20 10.64 0.57
C LEU A 224 -17.24 9.49 0.18
N VAL A 225 -17.03 8.46 1.01
CA VAL A 225 -16.14 7.32 0.66
C VAL A 225 -16.51 6.75 -0.70
N GLY A 226 -17.79 6.43 -0.92
CA GLY A 226 -18.24 5.88 -2.20
C GLY A 226 -18.02 6.82 -3.38
N GLU A 227 -18.14 8.12 -3.17
CA GLU A 227 -17.93 9.11 -4.25
C GLU A 227 -16.45 9.21 -4.64
N TYR A 228 -15.56 9.24 -3.66
CA TYR A 228 -14.12 9.28 -3.91
C TYR A 228 -13.61 7.99 -4.57
N VAL A 229 -14.10 6.82 -4.12
CA VAL A 229 -13.72 5.53 -4.71
C VAL A 229 -14.25 5.40 -6.14
N ARG A 230 -15.53 5.72 -6.39
CA ARG A 230 -16.09 5.72 -7.75
C ARG A 230 -15.36 6.66 -8.69
N SER A 231 -14.99 7.86 -8.21
CA SER A 231 -14.22 8.82 -8.99
C SER A 231 -12.84 8.27 -9.35
N GLY A 232 -12.17 7.59 -8.39
CA GLY A 232 -10.90 6.92 -8.63
C GLY A 232 -11.01 5.83 -9.69
N HIS A 233 -11.99 4.93 -9.58
CA HIS A 233 -12.23 3.91 -10.59
C HIS A 233 -12.58 4.48 -11.96
N PHE A 234 -13.39 5.52 -11.98
CA PHE A 234 -13.77 6.17 -13.23
C PHE A 234 -12.55 6.78 -13.95
N ILE A 235 -11.69 7.50 -13.21
CA ILE A 235 -10.49 8.12 -13.79
C ILE A 235 -9.47 7.08 -14.26
N MET A 236 -9.41 5.91 -13.61
CA MET A 236 -8.56 4.78 -14.00
C MET A 236 -9.07 4.02 -15.24
N GLY A 237 -10.28 4.30 -15.70
CA GLY A 237 -10.81 3.70 -16.90
C GLY A 237 -11.54 2.38 -16.75
N PHE A 238 -11.88 2.00 -15.55
CA PHE A 238 -12.63 0.77 -15.24
C PHE A 238 -14.15 0.87 -15.53
N ASP A 239 -14.61 1.96 -16.13
CA ASP A 239 -15.98 2.06 -16.55
C ASP A 239 -16.19 1.23 -17.83
N THR A 240 -17.16 0.32 -17.81
CA THR A 240 -17.48 -0.62 -18.89
C THR A 240 -18.14 0.04 -20.11
N THR A 241 -18.35 1.34 -20.07
CA THR A 241 -18.90 2.06 -21.24
C THR A 241 -17.83 2.29 -22.30
N PRO A 242 -18.12 1.99 -23.58
CA PRO A 242 -17.13 2.04 -24.65
C PRO A 242 -16.50 3.43 -24.81
N ASN A 243 -15.30 3.45 -25.36
CA ASN A 243 -14.38 4.53 -25.70
C ASN A 243 -14.91 5.93 -26.11
N GLN A 244 -16.19 6.17 -26.10
CA GLN A 244 -16.80 7.50 -26.34
C GLN A 244 -16.44 8.53 -25.26
N TYR A 245 -15.83 8.12 -24.14
CA TYR A 245 -15.63 8.95 -22.95
C TYR A 245 -14.17 9.16 -22.53
N ALA A 246 -13.16 8.81 -23.33
CA ALA A 246 -11.76 9.05 -22.95
C ALA A 246 -11.56 10.55 -22.54
N ASN A 247 -12.09 11.48 -23.34
CA ASN A 247 -12.09 12.92 -23.03
C ASN A 247 -13.09 13.31 -21.92
N ALA A 248 -14.07 12.47 -21.62
CA ALA A 248 -15.10 12.77 -20.62
C ALA A 248 -14.68 12.42 -19.20
N ARG A 249 -13.63 11.59 -19.00
CA ARG A 249 -13.18 11.18 -17.65
C ARG A 249 -12.71 12.35 -16.82
N PHE A 250 -11.87 13.20 -17.40
CA PHE A 250 -11.47 14.45 -16.76
C PHE A 250 -12.67 15.32 -16.43
N VAL A 251 -13.52 15.63 -17.42
CA VAL A 251 -14.68 16.51 -17.27
C VAL A 251 -15.63 15.99 -16.20
N LYS A 252 -16.03 14.72 -16.26
CA LYS A 252 -16.97 14.14 -15.29
C LYS A 252 -16.38 14.08 -13.88
N THR A 253 -15.08 13.75 -13.72
CA THR A 253 -14.43 13.76 -12.42
C THR A 253 -14.37 15.18 -11.86
N LYS A 254 -14.05 16.16 -12.70
CA LYS A 254 -14.05 17.58 -12.35
C LYS A 254 -15.45 18.07 -11.93
N GLU A 255 -16.47 17.76 -12.70
CA GLU A 255 -17.87 18.10 -12.39
C GLU A 255 -18.29 17.50 -11.05
N LYS A 256 -17.96 16.22 -10.82
CA LYS A 256 -18.29 15.52 -9.59
C LYS A 256 -17.62 16.12 -8.36
N LEU A 257 -16.34 16.45 -8.45
CA LEU A 257 -15.62 17.13 -7.37
C LEU A 257 -16.18 18.53 -7.11
N ASN A 258 -16.53 19.28 -8.16
CA ASN A 258 -17.12 20.60 -8.03
C ASN A 258 -18.57 20.60 -7.51
N SER A 259 -19.36 19.57 -7.84
CA SER A 259 -20.73 19.40 -7.37
C SER A 259 -20.84 18.85 -5.95
N THR A 260 -19.72 18.45 -5.35
CA THR A 260 -19.70 17.99 -3.96
C THR A 260 -20.23 19.10 -3.06
N PRO A 261 -21.28 18.85 -2.24
CA PRO A 261 -21.93 19.89 -1.46
C PRO A 261 -20.94 20.60 -0.54
N THR A 262 -20.72 21.85 -0.80
CA THR A 262 -19.86 22.74 -0.01
C THR A 262 -20.66 23.87 0.62
N SER A 263 -21.99 23.91 0.42
CA SER A 263 -22.85 24.94 0.97
C SER A 263 -23.23 24.64 2.42
N ILE A 264 -23.16 25.66 3.25
CA ILE A 264 -23.57 25.63 4.65
C ILE A 264 -25.11 25.40 4.76
N GLU A 265 -25.87 25.72 3.72
CA GLU A 265 -27.32 25.66 3.71
C GLU A 265 -27.92 24.24 3.78
N GLY A 266 -27.17 23.22 3.41
CA GLY A 266 -27.58 21.80 3.51
C GLY A 266 -27.36 21.16 4.89
N TYR A 267 -26.92 21.91 5.90
CA TYR A 267 -26.46 21.39 7.20
C TYR A 267 -27.03 22.12 8.42
N ARG A 268 -28.19 22.76 8.27
CA ARG A 268 -28.98 23.22 9.43
C ARG A 268 -29.92 22.14 9.93
#